data_b1f19cbeb9cdfa966032b92666785944
#
_entry.id   b1f19cbeb9cdfa966032b92666785944
#
_cell.length_a   1.000
_cell.length_b   1.000
_cell.length_c   1.000
_cell.angle_alpha   90.00
_cell.angle_beta   90.00
_cell.angle_gamma   90.00
#
_symmetry.space_group_name_H-M   'P 1'
#
loop_
_entity.id
_entity.type
_entity.pdbx_description
1 polymer ?
#
loop_
_entity_poly.entity_id
_entity_poly.type
_entity_poly.pdbx_seq_one_letter_code
_entity_poly.pdbx_strand_id
1 'polypeptide(L)'
;MGETKMNYNYLEEACQLNDELVAYRRYLHANPELGLSLPGTKAYVMKALSDFGYQPLEYGESGVAVLAGGKKPGKVFLIRADMDALPIEEESGVPYASRIKGRMHTCGHDNHTAMLLGAAKLLKRHED
;
A
#
# COMPACT_ATOMS: atom_id res chain seq x y z
N MET A 1 33.54 -18.99 -11.04
CA MET A 1 33.13 -18.41 -9.76
C MET A 1 31.60 -18.47 -9.72
N GLY A 2 31.05 -19.34 -8.89
CA GLY A 2 29.60 -19.49 -8.80
C GLY A 2 29.01 -18.26 -8.14
N GLU A 3 28.04 -17.60 -8.80
CA GLU A 3 27.15 -16.66 -8.14
C GLU A 3 26.41 -17.41 -7.06
N THR A 4 26.68 -17.08 -5.81
CA THR A 4 25.89 -17.56 -4.69
C THR A 4 24.50 -16.93 -4.87
N LYS A 5 23.56 -17.67 -5.48
CA LYS A 5 22.15 -17.29 -5.46
C LYS A 5 21.73 -17.17 -4.00
N MET A 6 21.65 -15.97 -3.49
CA MET A 6 20.99 -15.75 -2.22
C MET A 6 19.54 -16.21 -2.37
N ASN A 7 19.20 -17.26 -1.64
CA ASN A 7 17.90 -17.90 -1.73
C ASN A 7 16.93 -17.10 -0.84
N TYR A 8 16.44 -15.96 -1.37
CA TYR A 8 15.46 -15.14 -0.67
C TYR A 8 14.11 -15.87 -0.63
N ASN A 9 13.57 -16.05 0.55
CA ASN A 9 12.21 -16.57 0.72
C ASN A 9 11.24 -15.39 0.87
N TYR A 10 10.89 -14.77 -0.24
CA TYR A 10 10.00 -13.61 -0.27
C TYR A 10 8.61 -13.91 0.33
N LEU A 11 8.13 -15.16 0.22
CA LEU A 11 6.86 -15.55 0.83
C LEU A 11 6.95 -15.50 2.36
N GLU A 12 8.01 -16.02 2.93
CA GLU A 12 8.24 -15.98 4.38
C GLU A 12 8.36 -14.54 4.88
N GLU A 13 9.13 -13.71 4.18
CA GLU A 13 9.24 -12.29 4.51
C GLU A 13 7.87 -11.57 4.42
N ALA A 14 7.07 -11.88 3.42
CA ALA A 14 5.71 -11.34 3.29
C ALA A 14 4.82 -11.80 4.45
N CYS A 15 4.91 -13.08 4.85
CA CYS A 15 4.16 -13.60 6.01
C CYS A 15 4.54 -12.88 7.31
N GLN A 16 5.80 -12.51 7.49
CA GLN A 16 6.26 -11.74 8.65
C GLN A 16 5.67 -10.32 8.69
N LEU A 17 5.22 -9.77 7.55
CA LEU A 17 4.56 -8.47 7.48
C LEU A 17 3.04 -8.54 7.72
N ASN A 18 2.48 -9.71 7.96
CA ASN A 18 1.02 -9.90 8.02
C ASN A 18 0.33 -8.90 8.97
N ASP A 19 0.84 -8.73 10.17
CA ASP A 19 0.21 -7.84 11.17
C ASP A 19 0.24 -6.36 10.73
N GLU A 20 1.32 -5.95 10.07
CA GLU A 20 1.42 -4.61 9.48
C GLU A 20 0.41 -4.44 8.34
N LEU A 21 0.30 -5.43 7.44
CA LEU A 21 -0.65 -5.39 6.33
C LEU A 21 -2.09 -5.32 6.82
N VAL A 22 -2.41 -6.09 7.85
CA VAL A 22 -3.73 -6.05 8.51
C VAL A 22 -3.99 -4.67 9.10
N ALA A 23 -2.99 -4.06 9.75
CA ALA A 23 -3.11 -2.72 10.32
C ALA A 23 -3.33 -1.66 9.23
N TYR A 24 -2.59 -1.69 8.13
CA TYR A 24 -2.78 -0.78 6.99
C TYR A 24 -4.19 -0.92 6.42
N ARG A 25 -4.61 -2.14 6.13
CA ARG A 25 -5.94 -2.41 5.59
C ARG A 25 -7.04 -1.92 6.50
N ARG A 26 -6.98 -2.20 7.80
CA ARG A 26 -8.02 -1.80 8.76
C ARG A 26 -8.09 -0.30 8.96
N TYR A 27 -6.95 0.39 8.93
CA TYR A 27 -6.93 1.85 8.98
C TYR A 27 -7.62 2.46 7.76
N LEU A 28 -7.26 2.01 6.56
CA LEU A 28 -7.85 2.48 5.31
C LEU A 28 -9.36 2.18 5.27
N HIS A 29 -9.75 0.98 5.67
CA HIS A 29 -11.15 0.56 5.74
C HIS A 29 -11.99 1.45 6.65
N ALA A 30 -11.45 1.81 7.81
CA ALA A 30 -12.13 2.66 8.78
C ALA A 30 -12.21 4.13 8.38
N ASN A 31 -11.38 4.58 7.42
CA ASN A 31 -11.26 5.97 6.99
C ASN A 31 -11.43 6.13 5.47
N PRO A 32 -12.56 5.71 4.89
CA PRO A 32 -12.76 5.71 3.46
C PRO A 32 -12.95 7.11 2.90
N GLU A 33 -12.30 7.39 1.77
CA GLU A 33 -12.45 8.62 0.99
C GLU A 33 -12.88 8.29 -0.44
N LEU A 34 -13.59 9.19 -1.10
CA LEU A 34 -14.24 8.95 -2.39
C LEU A 34 -13.56 9.68 -3.55
N GLY A 35 -13.59 9.04 -4.72
CA GLY A 35 -13.20 9.65 -5.98
C GLY A 35 -11.72 10.00 -6.04
N LEU A 36 -11.41 11.22 -6.45
CA LEU A 36 -10.05 11.70 -6.63
C LEU A 36 -9.55 12.60 -5.49
N SER A 37 -10.40 12.96 -4.54
CA SER A 37 -10.00 13.76 -3.37
C SER A 37 -9.83 12.85 -2.16
N LEU A 38 -8.60 12.41 -1.93
CA LEU A 38 -8.22 11.43 -0.93
C LEU A 38 -7.13 11.96 0.03
N PRO A 39 -7.30 13.12 0.67
CA PRO A 39 -6.23 13.78 1.41
C PRO A 39 -5.71 12.96 2.58
N GLY A 40 -6.58 12.33 3.36
CA GLY A 40 -6.20 11.50 4.50
C GLY A 40 -5.54 10.19 4.07
N THR A 41 -6.11 9.50 3.09
CA THR A 41 -5.56 8.27 2.51
C THR A 41 -4.18 8.53 1.90
N LYS A 42 -4.05 9.60 1.11
CA LYS A 42 -2.78 10.03 0.51
C LYS A 42 -1.71 10.30 1.57
N ALA A 43 -2.04 11.07 2.60
CA ALA A 43 -1.12 11.39 3.69
C ALA A 43 -0.67 10.12 4.43
N TYR A 44 -1.59 9.20 4.69
CA TYR A 44 -1.30 7.93 5.35
C TYR A 44 -0.33 7.06 4.53
N VAL A 45 -0.59 6.90 3.23
CA VAL A 45 0.25 6.14 2.31
C VAL A 45 1.64 6.78 2.16
N MET A 46 1.71 8.10 2.01
CA MET A 46 2.97 8.83 1.91
C MET A 46 3.81 8.66 3.18
N LYS A 47 3.17 8.72 4.35
CA LYS A 47 3.88 8.49 5.62
C LYS A 47 4.45 7.07 5.69
N ALA A 48 3.67 6.05 5.36
CA ALA A 48 4.14 4.65 5.38
C ALA A 48 5.34 4.46 4.44
N LEU A 49 5.26 4.99 3.21
CA LEU A 49 6.35 4.90 2.25
C LEU A 49 7.61 5.65 2.73
N SER A 50 7.45 6.80 3.37
CA SER A 50 8.56 7.55 3.96
C SER A 50 9.21 6.79 5.12
N ASP A 51 8.41 6.14 5.96
CA ASP A 51 8.88 5.29 7.06
C ASP A 51 9.69 4.08 6.55
N PHE A 52 9.40 3.60 5.32
CA PHE A 52 10.21 2.55 4.66
C PHE A 52 11.52 3.07 4.07
N GLY A 53 11.73 4.38 4.05
CA GLY A 53 12.94 5.02 3.49
C GLY A 53 12.81 5.48 2.04
N TYR A 54 11.58 5.54 1.50
CA TYR A 54 11.32 6.16 0.20
C TYR A 54 11.19 7.68 0.30
N GLN A 55 11.24 8.34 -0.85
CA GLN A 55 10.84 9.73 -1.03
C GLN A 55 9.60 9.75 -1.92
N PRO A 56 8.39 9.71 -1.35
CA PRO A 56 7.17 9.66 -2.13
C PRO A 56 6.98 10.91 -2.99
N LEU A 57 6.56 10.70 -4.22
CA LEU A 57 6.22 11.75 -5.18
C LEU A 57 4.70 11.82 -5.32
N GLU A 58 4.18 13.03 -5.39
CA GLU A 58 2.76 13.28 -5.61
C GLU A 58 2.48 13.45 -7.11
N TYR A 59 1.38 12.84 -7.56
CA TYR A 59 0.88 12.98 -8.93
C TYR A 59 -0.59 13.32 -8.92
N GLY A 60 -0.94 14.46 -9.52
CA GLY A 60 -2.32 14.95 -9.50
C GLY A 60 -2.82 15.17 -8.07
N GLU A 61 -4.12 15.02 -7.89
CA GLU A 61 -4.76 15.29 -6.59
C GLU A 61 -4.53 14.18 -5.56
N SER A 62 -4.59 12.91 -5.99
CA SER A 62 -4.54 11.75 -5.09
C SER A 62 -3.40 10.76 -5.36
N GLY A 63 -2.69 10.90 -6.48
CA GLY A 63 -1.66 9.95 -6.87
C GLY A 63 -0.42 10.05 -5.99
N VAL A 64 0.14 8.89 -5.62
CA VAL A 64 1.41 8.74 -4.91
C VAL A 64 2.26 7.72 -5.64
N ALA A 65 3.53 8.01 -5.85
CA ALA A 65 4.46 7.08 -6.46
C ALA A 65 5.81 7.06 -5.73
N VAL A 66 6.48 5.94 -5.78
CA VAL A 66 7.87 5.78 -5.37
C VAL A 66 8.63 4.99 -6.43
N LEU A 67 9.93 5.17 -6.49
CA LEU A 67 10.84 4.36 -7.29
C LEU A 67 11.61 3.42 -6.36
N ALA A 68 11.47 2.11 -6.58
CA ALA A 68 12.24 1.09 -5.90
C ALA A 68 13.36 0.58 -6.81
N GLY A 69 14.56 0.36 -6.27
CA GLY A 69 15.72 -0.07 -7.04
C GLY A 69 16.35 1.04 -7.87
N GLY A 70 16.71 0.70 -9.10
CA GLY A 70 17.35 1.66 -10.03
C GLY A 70 18.86 1.77 -9.91
N LYS A 71 19.49 0.94 -9.08
CA LYS A 71 20.96 0.91 -8.90
C LYS A 71 21.67 0.12 -9.98
N LYS A 72 20.95 -0.76 -10.68
CA LYS A 72 21.49 -1.60 -11.77
C LYS A 72 20.67 -1.42 -13.05
N PRO A 73 21.28 -1.54 -14.22
CA PRO A 73 20.54 -1.55 -15.49
C PRO A 73 19.52 -2.68 -15.54
N GLY A 74 18.35 -2.42 -16.08
CA GLY A 74 17.31 -3.44 -16.20
C GLY A 74 15.99 -2.90 -16.72
N LYS A 75 14.99 -3.75 -16.75
CA LYS A 75 13.62 -3.37 -17.11
C LYS A 75 12.97 -2.61 -15.98
N VAL A 76 12.12 -1.65 -16.34
CA VAL A 76 11.28 -0.92 -15.39
C VAL A 76 9.87 -1.51 -15.43
N PHE A 77 9.34 -1.82 -14.27
CA PHE A 77 7.97 -2.32 -14.10
C PHE A 77 7.16 -1.29 -13.32
N LEU A 78 5.91 -1.09 -13.72
CA LEU A 78 4.94 -0.30 -12.97
C LEU A 78 3.99 -1.25 -12.25
N ILE A 79 3.87 -1.09 -10.92
CA ILE A 79 2.87 -1.79 -10.10
C ILE A 79 1.91 -0.73 -9.57
N ARG A 80 0.60 -0.98 -9.68
CA ARG A 80 -0.45 -0.03 -9.30
C ARG A 80 -1.44 -0.65 -8.31
N ALA A 81 -1.89 0.16 -7.37
CA ALA A 81 -3.07 -0.08 -6.56
C ALA A 81 -3.93 1.18 -6.53
N ASP A 82 -5.23 0.98 -6.42
CA ASP A 82 -6.22 2.04 -6.24
C ASP A 82 -6.52 2.26 -4.75
N MET A 83 -7.01 3.47 -4.40
CA MET A 83 -7.13 3.88 -3.00
C MET A 83 -8.51 4.41 -2.63
N ASP A 84 -9.40 4.64 -3.60
CA ASP A 84 -10.71 5.22 -3.37
C ASP A 84 -11.73 4.20 -2.83
N ALA A 85 -12.69 4.71 -2.07
CA ALA A 85 -13.83 3.97 -1.55
C ALA A 85 -15.09 4.26 -2.36
N LEU A 86 -16.22 3.68 -1.98
CA LEU A 86 -17.52 3.85 -2.65
C LEU A 86 -18.53 4.52 -1.71
N PRO A 87 -19.53 5.24 -2.28
CA PRO A 87 -20.58 5.91 -1.52
C PRO A 87 -21.68 4.92 -1.09
N ILE A 88 -21.30 3.97 -0.25
CA ILE A 88 -22.14 2.89 0.27
C ILE A 88 -22.07 2.89 1.79
N GLU A 89 -23.20 2.71 2.47
CA GLU A 89 -23.25 2.54 3.92
C GLU A 89 -22.73 1.16 4.31
N GLU A 90 -21.85 1.11 5.31
CA GLU A 90 -21.35 -0.16 5.82
C GLU A 90 -22.26 -0.76 6.87
N GLU A 91 -22.66 -2.02 6.68
CA GLU A 91 -23.50 -2.80 7.58
C GLU A 91 -22.79 -4.08 8.09
N SER A 92 -21.48 -4.15 7.98
CA SER A 92 -20.71 -5.36 8.28
C SER A 92 -20.63 -5.69 9.78
N GLY A 93 -20.72 -4.69 10.65
CA GLY A 93 -20.56 -4.87 12.09
C GLY A 93 -19.15 -5.24 12.56
N VAL A 94 -18.13 -5.18 11.68
CA VAL A 94 -16.75 -5.48 12.07
C VAL A 94 -16.13 -4.39 12.95
N PRO A 95 -15.17 -4.71 13.84
CA PRO A 95 -14.58 -3.72 14.76
C PRO A 95 -13.84 -2.56 14.06
N TYR A 96 -13.45 -2.74 12.81
CA TYR A 96 -12.78 -1.74 11.99
C TYR A 96 -13.67 -1.19 10.87
N ALA A 97 -15.00 -1.27 11.04
CA ALA A 97 -15.95 -0.71 10.10
C ALA A 97 -15.69 0.78 9.84
N SER A 98 -16.18 1.27 8.71
CA SER A 98 -16.10 2.68 8.34
C SER A 98 -16.57 3.60 9.47
N ARG A 99 -15.78 4.61 9.77
CA ARG A 99 -16.14 5.69 10.71
C ARG A 99 -16.89 6.83 10.04
N ILE A 100 -17.05 6.74 8.73
CA ILE A 100 -17.65 7.80 7.90
C ILE A 100 -18.93 7.26 7.29
N LYS A 101 -20.06 7.80 7.75
CA LYS A 101 -21.39 7.41 7.26
C LYS A 101 -21.49 7.56 5.74
N GLY A 102 -22.07 6.57 5.09
CA GLY A 102 -22.30 6.56 3.65
C GLY A 102 -21.03 6.34 2.80
N ARG A 103 -19.95 5.88 3.40
CA ARG A 103 -18.72 5.55 2.66
C ARG A 103 -18.14 4.23 3.16
N MET A 104 -17.73 3.39 2.24
CA MET A 104 -17.14 2.08 2.56
C MET A 104 -16.17 1.61 1.49
N HIS A 105 -15.12 0.92 1.89
CA HIS A 105 -14.27 0.13 0.99
C HIS A 105 -14.93 -1.22 0.66
N THR A 106 -15.85 -1.22 -0.30
CA THR A 106 -16.59 -2.41 -0.74
C THR A 106 -15.94 -3.17 -1.88
N CYS A 107 -15.06 -2.51 -2.65
CA CYS A 107 -14.39 -3.11 -3.81
C CYS A 107 -13.02 -3.75 -3.46
N GLY A 108 -12.51 -3.52 -2.25
CA GLY A 108 -11.23 -4.08 -1.80
C GLY A 108 -10.01 -3.21 -2.10
N HIS A 109 -10.18 -1.93 -2.45
CA HIS A 109 -9.05 -1.03 -2.70
C HIS A 109 -8.18 -0.78 -1.45
N ASP A 110 -8.75 -0.89 -0.26
CA ASP A 110 -8.03 -0.93 1.01
C ASP A 110 -7.04 -2.11 1.09
N ASN A 111 -7.45 -3.29 0.62
CA ASN A 111 -6.56 -4.45 0.49
C ASN A 111 -5.49 -4.24 -0.59
N HIS A 112 -5.87 -3.69 -1.76
CA HIS A 112 -4.93 -3.41 -2.84
C HIS A 112 -3.80 -2.48 -2.37
N THR A 113 -4.17 -1.40 -1.67
CA THR A 113 -3.22 -0.45 -1.10
C THR A 113 -2.34 -1.10 -0.04
N ALA A 114 -2.92 -1.88 0.89
CA ALA A 114 -2.15 -2.58 1.93
C ALA A 114 -1.15 -3.57 1.33
N MET A 115 -1.56 -4.36 0.33
CA MET A 115 -0.68 -5.30 -0.36
C MET A 115 0.46 -4.59 -1.08
N LEU A 116 0.19 -3.47 -1.76
CA LEU A 116 1.24 -2.71 -2.45
C LEU A 116 2.20 -2.04 -1.47
N LEU A 117 1.75 -1.56 -0.33
CA LEU A 117 2.63 -1.08 0.75
C LEU A 117 3.56 -2.18 1.24
N GLY A 118 3.06 -3.40 1.44
CA GLY A 118 3.89 -4.55 1.79
C GLY A 118 4.91 -4.89 0.72
N ALA A 119 4.51 -4.91 -0.54
CA ALA A 119 5.40 -5.12 -1.67
C ALA A 119 6.49 -4.03 -1.73
N ALA A 120 6.12 -2.77 -1.56
CA ALA A 120 7.07 -1.65 -1.53
C ALA A 120 8.09 -1.82 -0.40
N LYS A 121 7.67 -2.25 0.79
CA LYS A 121 8.57 -2.52 1.91
C LYS A 121 9.57 -3.64 1.61
N LEU A 122 9.12 -4.74 0.98
CA LEU A 122 9.99 -5.83 0.56
C LEU A 122 10.96 -5.39 -0.54
N LEU A 123 10.47 -4.69 -1.56
CA LEU A 123 11.32 -4.15 -2.62
C LEU A 123 12.41 -3.23 -2.07
N LYS A 124 12.09 -2.41 -1.07
CA LYS A 124 13.08 -1.54 -0.41
C LYS A 124 14.20 -2.33 0.25
N ARG A 125 13.89 -3.46 0.86
CA ARG A 125 14.88 -4.34 1.51
C ARG A 125 15.83 -5.00 0.51
N HIS A 126 15.40 -5.15 -0.75
CA HIS A 126 16.11 -5.89 -1.80
C HIS A 126 16.52 -5.01 -2.98
N GLU A 127 16.77 -3.72 -2.76
CA GLU A 127 17.15 -2.75 -3.82
C GLU A 127 18.54 -2.97 -4.43
N ASP A 128 19.40 -3.75 -3.81
CA ASP A 128 20.83 -3.92 -4.17
C ASP A 128 21.07 -4.86 -5.35
#